data_aa1d1b03c53c33b0a470011e683f50eb
#
_entry.id   aa1d1b03c53c33b0a470011e683f50eb
#
_cell.length_a   1.000
_cell.length_b   1.000
_cell.length_c   1.000
_cell.angle_alpha   90.00
_cell.angle_beta   90.00
_cell.angle_gamma   90.00
#
_symmetry.space_group_name_H-M   'P 1'
#
loop_
_entity.id
_entity.type
_entity.pdbx_description
1 polymer ?
#
loop_
_entity_poly.entity_id
_entity_poly.type
_entity_poly.pdbx_seq_one_letter_code
_entity_poly.pdbx_strand_id
1 'polypeptide(L)'
;TRTAYTKNTMDAYGLAEYHYSQQYLKFCGRRMELAQLQNFVEADRMFLWWAVTGQGGAGKSRLALEFLKRSHRDFFGFFLNYAVDPEEVRRFKPFNDTVAIVDYVKGNEAEIAVIFAILIDKFSSGPYKLRILLLERENTTEFGSWHHDLITAMAPYYRQECNDAEYNLELSTKNHRFLYLDDLDGAAV
;
A
#
# COMPACT_ATOMS: atom_id res chain seq x y z
N THR A 1 14.93 16.71 -4.41
CA THR A 1 13.98 15.72 -4.97
C THR A 1 12.73 15.78 -4.10
N ARG A 2 11.68 16.41 -4.60
CA ARG A 2 10.43 16.64 -3.84
C ARG A 2 9.60 15.36 -3.88
N THR A 3 9.22 14.88 -2.71
CA THR A 3 8.12 13.94 -2.56
C THR A 3 6.96 14.47 -3.39
N ALA A 4 6.50 13.69 -4.37
CA ALA A 4 5.37 14.09 -5.21
C ALA A 4 4.05 13.99 -4.40
N TYR A 5 3.96 14.78 -3.36
CA TYR A 5 2.70 15.14 -2.74
C TYR A 5 2.04 16.13 -3.67
N THR A 6 1.29 15.65 -4.62
CA THR A 6 0.43 16.53 -5.40
C THR A 6 -0.68 17.02 -4.49
N LYS A 7 -0.57 18.26 -4.10
CA LYS A 7 -1.54 19.04 -3.33
C LYS A 7 -2.95 18.99 -3.93
N ASN A 8 -3.07 18.59 -5.20
CA ASN A 8 -4.30 18.69 -6.00
C ASN A 8 -5.32 17.55 -5.82
N THR A 9 -4.95 16.41 -5.21
CA THR A 9 -5.93 15.34 -4.99
C THR A 9 -6.65 15.45 -3.65
N MET A 10 -6.19 16.29 -2.73
CA MET A 10 -6.79 16.44 -1.39
C MET A 10 -7.81 17.57 -1.29
N ASP A 11 -7.72 18.59 -2.11
CA ASP A 11 -8.64 19.74 -2.07
C ASP A 11 -10.04 19.42 -2.62
N ALA A 12 -10.21 18.30 -3.31
CA ALA A 12 -11.48 17.91 -3.92
C ALA A 12 -12.58 17.46 -2.94
N TYR A 13 -12.24 17.16 -1.69
CA TYR A 13 -13.18 16.54 -0.75
C TYR A 13 -13.60 17.38 0.45
N GLY A 14 -13.17 18.63 0.59
CA GLY A 14 -13.68 19.56 1.60
C GLY A 14 -13.56 19.17 3.09
N LEU A 15 -12.86 18.06 3.38
CA LEU A 15 -12.64 17.53 4.74
C LEU A 15 -11.24 17.83 5.26
N ALA A 16 -10.65 18.93 4.82
CA ALA A 16 -9.26 19.27 5.04
C ALA A 16 -8.83 19.38 6.51
N GLU A 17 -9.72 19.79 7.41
CA GLU A 17 -9.31 20.17 8.76
C GLU A 17 -8.88 19.02 9.66
N TYR A 18 -9.37 17.81 9.45
CA TYR A 18 -9.05 16.63 10.28
C TYR A 18 -8.33 15.52 9.54
N HIS A 19 -7.90 15.77 8.31
CA HIS A 19 -7.23 14.76 7.52
C HIS A 19 -5.83 14.47 8.09
N TYR A 20 -5.44 13.20 8.11
CA TYR A 20 -4.13 12.76 8.62
C TYR A 20 -2.94 13.50 8.00
N SER A 21 -3.09 14.04 6.80
CA SER A 21 -2.05 14.82 6.10
C SER A 21 -1.78 16.18 6.72
N GLN A 22 -2.74 16.77 7.44
CA GLN A 22 -2.60 18.11 8.05
C GLN A 22 -1.66 18.11 9.26
N GLN A 23 -1.44 16.96 9.90
CA GLN A 23 -0.42 16.74 10.93
C GLN A 23 -0.50 17.68 12.13
N TYR A 24 -1.68 18.13 12.49
CA TYR A 24 -1.88 18.97 13.69
C TYR A 24 -1.43 18.28 14.98
N LEU A 25 -1.51 16.95 15.00
CA LEU A 25 -1.04 16.16 16.13
C LEU A 25 0.35 15.58 15.83
N LYS A 26 1.24 15.67 16.81
CA LYS A 26 2.54 15.02 16.74
C LYS A 26 2.35 13.50 16.62
N PHE A 27 3.09 12.86 15.72
CA PHE A 27 3.12 11.41 15.63
C PHE A 27 3.87 10.84 16.85
N CYS A 28 3.23 9.94 17.58
CA CYS A 28 3.81 9.27 18.75
C CYS A 28 3.53 7.77 18.72
N GLY A 29 4.34 7.00 19.45
CA GLY A 29 4.21 5.56 19.47
C GLY A 29 4.60 4.88 18.15
N ARG A 30 4.07 3.69 17.92
CA ARG A 30 4.17 2.91 16.65
C ARG A 30 5.60 2.60 16.19
N ARG A 31 6.57 2.52 17.12
CA ARG A 31 7.97 2.23 16.77
C ARG A 31 8.14 0.82 16.21
N MET A 32 7.40 -0.13 16.76
CA MET A 32 7.47 -1.53 16.33
C MET A 32 6.88 -1.68 14.92
N GLU A 33 5.76 -1.04 14.67
CA GLU A 33 5.09 -1.07 13.36
C GLU A 33 5.94 -0.38 12.29
N LEU A 34 6.57 0.76 12.62
CA LEU A 34 7.51 1.41 11.71
C LEU A 34 8.72 0.54 11.40
N ALA A 35 9.26 -0.17 12.41
CA ALA A 35 10.37 -1.11 12.19
C ALA A 35 9.94 -2.30 11.31
N GLN A 36 8.72 -2.80 11.47
CA GLN A 36 8.19 -3.86 10.60
C GLN A 36 8.02 -3.37 9.16
N LEU A 37 7.51 -2.15 8.96
CA LEU A 37 7.40 -1.55 7.63
C LEU A 37 8.78 -1.31 7.00
N GLN A 38 9.81 -0.99 7.80
CA GLN A 38 11.17 -0.90 7.30
C GLN A 38 11.68 -2.26 6.79
N ASN A 39 11.46 -3.32 7.56
CA ASN A 39 11.81 -4.69 7.12
C ASN A 39 11.04 -5.09 5.85
N PHE A 40 9.81 -4.64 5.70
CA PHE A 40 9.01 -4.88 4.50
C PHE A 40 9.63 -4.27 3.24
N VAL A 41 10.12 -3.04 3.30
CA VAL A 41 10.74 -2.41 2.13
C VAL A 41 12.14 -2.93 1.83
N GLU A 42 12.90 -3.29 2.87
CA GLU A 42 14.25 -3.80 2.75
C GLU A 42 14.31 -5.26 2.28
N ALA A 43 13.22 -6.00 2.40
CA ALA A 43 13.19 -7.42 2.04
C ALA A 43 13.77 -7.66 0.64
N ASP A 44 14.55 -8.75 0.51
CA ASP A 44 15.20 -9.09 -0.75
C ASP A 44 14.24 -9.84 -1.70
N ARG A 45 13.26 -9.09 -2.20
CA ARG A 45 12.25 -9.54 -3.15
C ARG A 45 11.93 -8.42 -4.12
N MET A 46 11.65 -8.74 -5.36
CA MET A 46 11.27 -7.73 -6.35
C MET A 46 9.89 -7.15 -6.09
N PHE A 47 8.95 -8.00 -5.67
CA PHE A 47 7.59 -7.61 -5.36
C PHE A 47 7.16 -8.14 -3.99
N LEU A 48 6.56 -7.29 -3.18
CA LEU A 48 5.85 -7.66 -1.95
C LEU A 48 4.65 -6.75 -1.73
N TRP A 49 3.62 -7.31 -1.10
CA TRP A 49 2.52 -6.52 -0.59
C TRP A 49 2.13 -6.93 0.84
N TRP A 50 1.79 -5.96 1.64
CA TRP A 50 1.31 -6.16 3.00
C TRP A 50 0.00 -5.40 3.21
N ALA A 51 -0.77 -5.81 4.21
CA ALA A 51 -1.92 -5.07 4.68
C ALA A 51 -1.69 -4.56 6.10
N VAL A 52 -1.95 -3.28 6.31
CA VAL A 52 -2.08 -2.68 7.64
C VAL A 52 -3.57 -2.62 7.95
N THR A 53 -3.98 -3.39 8.94
CA THR A 53 -5.38 -3.50 9.33
C THR A 53 -5.59 -2.93 10.74
N GLY A 54 -6.84 -2.63 11.08
CA GLY A 54 -7.20 -2.08 12.39
C GLY A 54 -8.45 -1.22 12.30
N GLN A 55 -9.03 -0.91 13.42
CA GLN A 55 -10.27 -0.15 13.52
C GLN A 55 -10.21 1.23 12.86
N GLY A 56 -11.38 1.81 12.57
CA GLY A 56 -11.46 3.20 12.13
C GLY A 56 -10.84 4.11 13.19
N GLY A 57 -9.94 5.02 12.80
CA GLY A 57 -9.25 5.88 13.77
C GLY A 57 -7.94 5.33 14.35
N ALA A 58 -7.61 4.05 14.18
CA ALA A 58 -6.37 3.44 14.69
C ALA A 58 -5.07 4.07 14.14
N GLY A 59 -5.16 4.96 13.16
CA GLY A 59 -4.02 5.74 12.65
C GLY A 59 -3.28 5.07 11.49
N LYS A 60 -3.89 4.15 10.75
CA LYS A 60 -3.27 3.44 9.61
C LYS A 60 -2.67 4.38 8.56
N SER A 61 -3.49 5.28 8.03
CA SER A 61 -3.05 6.25 7.01
C SER A 61 -2.01 7.21 7.56
N ARG A 62 -2.09 7.55 8.87
CA ARG A 62 -1.09 8.37 9.54
C ARG A 62 0.24 7.63 9.70
N LEU A 63 0.21 6.36 10.07
CA LEU A 63 1.40 5.51 10.15
C LEU A 63 2.07 5.40 8.77
N ALA A 64 1.30 5.11 7.74
CA ALA A 64 1.80 5.00 6.37
C ALA A 64 2.44 6.31 5.88
N LEU A 65 1.81 7.45 6.16
CA LEU A 65 2.37 8.76 5.84
C LEU A 65 3.68 9.04 6.59
N GLU A 66 3.72 8.74 7.87
CA GLU A 66 4.93 8.94 8.70
C GLU A 66 6.06 8.03 8.22
N PHE A 67 5.73 6.79 7.86
CA PHE A 67 6.67 5.86 7.28
C PHE A 67 7.28 6.41 5.97
N LEU A 68 6.46 6.86 5.01
CA LEU A 68 6.96 7.46 3.77
C LEU A 68 7.87 8.68 4.02
N LYS A 69 7.53 9.51 5.00
CA LYS A 69 8.35 10.69 5.34
C LYS A 69 9.73 10.31 5.87
N ARG A 70 9.82 9.29 6.70
CA ARG A 70 11.08 8.84 7.29
C ARG A 70 11.98 8.17 6.26
N SER A 71 11.39 7.48 5.31
CA SER A 71 12.08 6.63 4.36
C SER A 71 12.20 7.23 2.95
N HIS A 72 11.83 8.49 2.75
CA HIS A 72 11.77 9.16 1.44
C HIS A 72 13.12 9.25 0.68
N ARG A 73 14.23 8.94 1.34
CA ARG A 73 15.56 8.91 0.71
C ARG A 73 15.87 7.57 0.06
N ASP A 74 15.23 6.51 0.54
CA ASP A 74 15.56 5.13 0.19
C ASP A 74 14.68 4.62 -0.95
N PHE A 75 13.46 5.13 -1.07
CA PHE A 75 12.51 4.73 -2.11
C PHE A 75 11.55 5.87 -2.50
N PHE A 76 10.91 5.71 -3.63
CA PHE A 76 9.81 6.58 -4.07
C PHE A 76 8.50 6.09 -3.49
N GLY A 77 7.80 6.92 -2.71
CA GLY A 77 6.55 6.55 -2.05
C GLY A 77 5.38 7.47 -2.38
N PHE A 78 4.20 6.89 -2.60
CA PHE A 78 2.98 7.66 -2.87
C PHE A 78 1.72 6.92 -2.41
N PHE A 79 0.65 7.69 -2.18
CA PHE A 79 -0.69 7.15 -2.06
C PHE A 79 -1.30 6.98 -3.45
N LEU A 80 -1.72 5.77 -3.75
CA LEU A 80 -2.33 5.43 -5.03
C LEU A 80 -3.83 5.75 -4.98
N ASN A 81 -4.28 6.57 -5.92
CA ASN A 81 -5.70 6.73 -6.18
C ASN A 81 -6.15 5.65 -7.17
N TYR A 82 -6.96 4.71 -6.73
CA TYR A 82 -7.48 3.62 -7.58
C TYR A 82 -8.51 4.09 -8.64
N ALA A 83 -9.03 5.32 -8.51
CA ALA A 83 -9.85 5.94 -9.55
C ALA A 83 -9.02 6.58 -10.68
N VAL A 84 -7.69 6.45 -10.65
CA VAL A 84 -6.81 6.91 -11.73
C VAL A 84 -7.08 6.11 -13.01
N ASP A 85 -7.01 6.78 -14.16
CA ASP A 85 -7.09 6.11 -15.46
C ASP A 85 -5.93 5.09 -15.57
N PRO A 86 -6.22 3.80 -15.84
CA PRO A 86 -5.19 2.79 -16.08
C PRO A 86 -4.15 3.20 -17.12
N GLU A 87 -4.52 4.00 -18.13
CA GLU A 87 -3.60 4.49 -19.15
C GLU A 87 -2.57 5.49 -18.57
N GLU A 88 -2.91 6.24 -17.54
CA GLU A 88 -1.94 7.08 -16.81
C GLU A 88 -0.93 6.21 -16.06
N VAL A 89 -1.40 5.14 -15.43
CA VAL A 89 -0.52 4.18 -14.75
C VAL A 89 0.40 3.48 -15.76
N ARG A 90 -0.09 3.15 -16.97
CA ARG A 90 0.73 2.60 -18.06
C ARG A 90 1.85 3.54 -18.50
N ARG A 91 1.67 4.85 -18.38
CA ARG A 91 2.71 5.85 -18.71
C ARG A 91 3.77 6.02 -17.62
N PHE A 92 3.49 5.56 -16.41
CA PHE A 92 4.47 5.60 -15.32
C PHE A 92 5.71 4.78 -15.69
N LYS A 93 6.88 5.34 -15.46
CA LYS A 93 8.18 4.68 -15.69
C LYS A 93 8.88 4.54 -14.33
N PRO A 94 9.12 3.31 -13.86
CA PRO A 94 9.90 3.10 -12.65
C PRO A 94 11.30 3.76 -12.77
N PHE A 95 11.70 4.46 -11.73
CA PHE A 95 13.00 5.14 -11.66
C PHE A 95 13.70 4.94 -10.32
N ASN A 96 13.04 4.30 -9.37
CA ASN A 96 13.55 3.95 -8.05
C ASN A 96 12.69 2.82 -7.46
N ASP A 97 13.20 2.16 -6.43
CA ASP A 97 12.39 1.28 -5.58
C ASP A 97 11.16 2.06 -5.12
N THR A 98 9.99 1.43 -5.19
CA THR A 98 8.73 2.15 -5.06
C THR A 98 7.81 1.52 -4.02
N VAL A 99 7.19 2.36 -3.18
CA VAL A 99 6.12 1.98 -2.26
C VAL A 99 4.82 2.67 -2.67
N ALA A 100 3.84 1.90 -3.11
CA ALA A 100 2.48 2.35 -3.39
C ALA A 100 1.58 2.02 -2.19
N ILE A 101 0.88 3.02 -1.65
CA ILE A 101 -0.06 2.85 -0.55
C ILE A 101 -1.47 2.98 -1.10
N VAL A 102 -2.33 2.00 -0.81
CA VAL A 102 -3.74 2.00 -1.17
C VAL A 102 -4.57 2.07 0.09
N ASP A 103 -5.35 3.12 0.24
CA ASP A 103 -6.28 3.29 1.35
C ASP A 103 -7.70 2.93 0.89
N TYR A 104 -8.48 2.23 1.74
CA TYR A 104 -9.83 1.77 1.44
C TYR A 104 -9.92 0.78 0.27
N VAL A 105 -9.45 -0.43 0.48
CA VAL A 105 -9.45 -1.51 -0.53
C VAL A 105 -10.84 -2.06 -0.77
N LYS A 106 -11.60 -2.30 0.31
CA LYS A 106 -12.93 -2.91 0.28
C LYS A 106 -13.91 -2.12 -0.61
N GLY A 107 -14.50 -2.81 -1.57
CA GLY A 107 -15.43 -2.24 -2.55
C GLY A 107 -14.79 -1.67 -3.81
N ASN A 108 -13.44 -1.76 -3.93
CA ASN A 108 -12.68 -1.26 -5.08
C ASN A 108 -11.68 -2.32 -5.60
N GLU A 109 -11.90 -3.57 -5.26
CA GLU A 109 -10.97 -4.67 -5.51
C GLU A 109 -10.67 -4.86 -7.00
N ALA A 110 -11.68 -4.69 -7.86
CA ALA A 110 -11.55 -4.86 -9.29
C ALA A 110 -10.67 -3.77 -9.92
N GLU A 111 -10.88 -2.51 -9.58
CA GLU A 111 -10.09 -1.37 -10.04
C GLU A 111 -8.65 -1.46 -9.54
N ILE A 112 -8.48 -1.81 -8.28
CA ILE A 112 -7.18 -2.01 -7.66
C ILE A 112 -6.42 -3.15 -8.34
N ALA A 113 -7.09 -4.26 -8.66
CA ALA A 113 -6.48 -5.39 -9.35
C ALA A 113 -5.90 -5.01 -10.72
N VAL A 114 -6.63 -4.21 -11.51
CA VAL A 114 -6.14 -3.68 -12.80
C VAL A 114 -4.84 -2.89 -12.62
N ILE A 115 -4.85 -1.95 -11.65
CA ILE A 115 -3.69 -1.08 -11.40
C ILE A 115 -2.50 -1.90 -10.91
N PHE A 116 -2.74 -2.89 -10.03
CA PHE A 116 -1.68 -3.78 -9.54
C PHE A 116 -1.04 -4.56 -10.68
N ALA A 117 -1.85 -5.14 -11.56
CA ALA A 117 -1.34 -5.87 -12.72
C ALA A 117 -0.41 -5.00 -13.57
N ILE A 118 -0.81 -3.75 -13.85
CA ILE A 118 0.01 -2.81 -14.62
C ILE A 118 1.32 -2.48 -13.88
N LEU A 119 1.26 -2.22 -12.58
CA LEU A 119 2.45 -1.89 -11.80
C LEU A 119 3.41 -3.08 -11.73
N ILE A 120 2.90 -4.27 -11.45
CA ILE A 120 3.70 -5.49 -11.38
C ILE A 120 4.42 -5.75 -12.71
N ASP A 121 3.69 -5.68 -13.84
CA ASP A 121 4.29 -5.82 -15.17
C ASP A 121 5.45 -4.83 -15.38
N LYS A 122 5.25 -3.56 -15.04
CA LYS A 122 6.27 -2.53 -15.21
C LYS A 122 7.54 -2.76 -14.37
N PHE A 123 7.38 -3.28 -13.16
CA PHE A 123 8.50 -3.53 -12.26
C PHE A 123 9.19 -4.86 -12.54
N SER A 124 8.47 -5.87 -13.05
CA SER A 124 9.04 -7.18 -13.38
C SER A 124 10.13 -7.11 -14.44
N SER A 125 10.06 -6.12 -15.32
CA SER A 125 11.02 -5.91 -16.41
C SER A 125 12.22 -5.03 -16.04
N GLY A 126 12.30 -4.54 -14.81
CA GLY A 126 13.28 -3.55 -14.38
C GLY A 126 14.08 -3.96 -13.14
N PRO A 127 15.05 -3.15 -12.73
CA PRO A 127 15.90 -3.40 -11.57
C PRO A 127 15.29 -2.96 -10.24
N TYR A 128 14.13 -2.30 -10.25
CA TYR A 128 13.56 -1.65 -9.09
C TYR A 128 12.52 -2.53 -8.40
N LYS A 129 12.47 -2.47 -7.06
CA LYS A 129 11.51 -3.20 -6.23
C LYS A 129 10.17 -2.47 -6.18
N LEU A 130 9.09 -3.25 -6.18
CA LEU A 130 7.73 -2.75 -5.92
C LEU A 130 7.24 -3.25 -4.57
N ARG A 131 6.74 -2.33 -3.75
CA ARG A 131 6.05 -2.58 -2.50
C ARG A 131 4.66 -2.01 -2.55
N ILE A 132 3.67 -2.80 -2.20
CA ILE A 132 2.28 -2.34 -2.11
C ILE A 132 1.81 -2.50 -0.67
N LEU A 133 1.37 -1.39 -0.07
CA LEU A 133 0.85 -1.36 1.28
C LEU A 133 -0.64 -1.03 1.24
N LEU A 134 -1.46 -2.00 1.62
CA LEU A 134 -2.90 -1.86 1.69
C LEU A 134 -3.32 -1.41 3.09
N LEU A 135 -4.23 -0.46 3.18
CA LEU A 135 -4.78 -0.01 4.45
C LEU A 135 -6.27 -0.37 4.51
N GLU A 136 -6.64 -1.23 5.47
CA GLU A 136 -8.02 -1.69 5.57
C GLU A 136 -8.45 -1.88 7.03
N ARG A 137 -9.76 -1.93 7.27
CA ARG A 137 -10.32 -2.08 8.61
C ARG A 137 -10.35 -3.53 9.06
N GLU A 138 -10.70 -4.42 8.16
CA GLU A 138 -10.92 -5.83 8.46
C GLU A 138 -9.63 -6.63 8.27
N ASN A 139 -9.36 -7.52 9.21
CA ASN A 139 -8.27 -8.48 9.18
C ASN A 139 -8.84 -9.88 8.94
N THR A 140 -9.32 -10.14 7.74
CA THR A 140 -9.88 -11.44 7.38
C THR A 140 -9.50 -11.82 5.96
N THR A 141 -9.22 -13.12 5.78
CA THR A 141 -8.92 -13.74 4.50
C THR A 141 -10.02 -14.71 4.06
N GLU A 142 -11.14 -14.73 4.79
CA GLU A 142 -12.25 -15.63 4.53
C GLU A 142 -12.92 -15.33 3.17
N PHE A 143 -13.67 -16.29 2.69
CA PHE A 143 -14.47 -16.14 1.47
C PHE A 143 -15.42 -14.95 1.59
N GLY A 144 -15.46 -14.09 0.56
CA GLY A 144 -16.25 -12.85 0.57
C GLY A 144 -15.64 -11.71 1.37
N SER A 145 -14.39 -11.84 1.84
CA SER A 145 -13.63 -10.72 2.39
C SER A 145 -12.97 -9.90 1.27
N TRP A 146 -12.66 -8.64 1.57
CA TRP A 146 -11.93 -7.77 0.63
C TRP A 146 -10.62 -8.43 0.13
N HIS A 147 -9.93 -9.17 0.99
CA HIS A 147 -8.70 -9.86 0.63
C HIS A 147 -8.97 -10.98 -0.38
N HIS A 148 -9.97 -11.83 -0.12
CA HIS A 148 -10.37 -12.88 -1.03
C HIS A 148 -10.82 -12.32 -2.38
N ASP A 149 -11.62 -11.27 -2.36
CA ASP A 149 -12.16 -10.63 -3.56
C ASP A 149 -11.06 -9.96 -4.38
N LEU A 150 -10.09 -9.31 -3.72
CA LEU A 150 -8.91 -8.76 -4.39
C LEU A 150 -8.07 -9.86 -5.07
N ILE A 151 -7.76 -10.96 -4.37
CA ILE A 151 -7.01 -12.09 -4.94
C ILE A 151 -7.77 -12.68 -6.13
N THR A 152 -9.07 -12.83 -6.03
CA THR A 152 -9.92 -13.32 -7.10
C THR A 152 -9.91 -12.39 -8.31
N ALA A 153 -10.00 -11.09 -8.08
CA ALA A 153 -9.94 -10.06 -9.13
C ALA A 153 -8.57 -10.00 -9.81
N MET A 154 -7.50 -10.30 -9.08
CA MET A 154 -6.14 -10.33 -9.62
C MET A 154 -5.83 -11.61 -10.41
N ALA A 155 -6.50 -12.72 -10.11
CA ALA A 155 -6.20 -14.03 -10.71
C ALA A 155 -6.13 -14.06 -12.25
N PRO A 156 -6.97 -13.34 -13.03
CA PRO A 156 -6.87 -13.31 -14.48
C PRO A 156 -5.56 -12.73 -15.01
N TYR A 157 -4.99 -11.76 -14.31
CA TYR A 157 -3.77 -11.05 -14.73
C TYR A 157 -2.51 -11.88 -14.50
N TYR A 158 -2.47 -12.67 -13.42
CA TYR A 158 -1.32 -13.53 -13.12
C TYR A 158 -1.17 -14.73 -14.03
N ARG A 159 -2.25 -15.26 -14.55
CA ARG A 159 -2.22 -16.45 -15.43
C ARG A 159 -1.62 -16.17 -16.81
N GLN A 160 -1.60 -14.91 -17.23
CA GLN A 160 -1.19 -14.55 -18.59
C GLN A 160 0.26 -14.06 -18.68
N GLU A 161 0.82 -13.46 -17.64
CA GLU A 161 2.06 -12.68 -17.75
C GLU A 161 3.17 -13.14 -16.80
N CYS A 162 2.86 -13.82 -15.72
CA CYS A 162 3.86 -14.33 -14.78
C CYS A 162 3.98 -15.84 -14.86
N ASN A 163 4.88 -16.34 -15.69
CA ASN A 163 5.38 -17.72 -15.60
C ASN A 163 6.25 -17.94 -14.35
N ASP A 164 6.38 -16.94 -13.50
CA ASP A 164 7.19 -17.00 -12.31
C ASP A 164 6.34 -17.57 -11.16
N ALA A 165 6.60 -18.84 -10.84
CA ALA A 165 5.93 -19.55 -9.75
C ALA A 165 6.09 -18.83 -8.41
N GLU A 166 7.11 -18.00 -8.28
CA GLU A 166 7.40 -17.18 -7.09
C GLU A 166 6.38 -16.06 -6.91
N TYR A 167 5.98 -15.39 -7.98
CA TYR A 167 4.93 -14.37 -7.94
C TYR A 167 3.56 -14.94 -7.59
N ASN A 168 3.22 -16.08 -8.18
CA ASN A 168 1.95 -16.75 -7.91
C ASN A 168 1.84 -17.29 -6.48
N LEU A 169 2.94 -17.72 -5.88
CA LEU A 169 2.97 -18.27 -4.54
C LEU A 169 2.86 -17.20 -3.44
N GLU A 170 3.39 -16.01 -3.70
CA GLU A 170 3.42 -14.93 -2.72
C GLU A 170 2.08 -14.24 -2.53
N LEU A 171 1.26 -14.22 -3.55
CA LEU A 171 -0.09 -13.71 -3.42
C LEU A 171 -1.02 -14.69 -2.70
N SER A 172 -0.73 -15.99 -2.83
CA SER A 172 -1.73 -16.96 -2.45
C SER A 172 -1.68 -17.45 -1.02
N THR A 173 -0.57 -17.51 -0.28
CA THR A 173 -0.66 -18.21 1.01
C THR A 173 0.46 -18.05 2.03
N LYS A 174 1.64 -17.56 1.72
CA LYS A 174 2.76 -17.68 2.69
C LYS A 174 3.44 -16.40 3.14
N ASN A 175 3.28 -15.29 2.44
CA ASN A 175 4.01 -14.05 2.73
C ASN A 175 3.14 -12.78 2.79
N HIS A 176 1.82 -12.90 2.74
CA HIS A 176 1.01 -11.76 3.11
C HIS A 176 1.08 -11.59 4.62
N ARG A 177 1.50 -10.46 5.06
CA ARG A 177 1.48 -10.12 6.47
C ARG A 177 0.43 -9.07 6.70
N PHE A 178 -0.44 -9.38 7.63
CA PHE A 178 -1.31 -8.38 8.21
C PHE A 178 -0.58 -7.77 9.40
N LEU A 179 -0.32 -6.49 9.31
CA LEU A 179 0.09 -5.69 10.45
C LEU A 179 -1.17 -5.12 11.09
N TYR A 180 -1.57 -5.67 12.22
CA TYR A 180 -2.74 -5.19 12.94
C TYR A 180 -2.36 -4.01 13.84
N LEU A 181 -3.11 -2.91 13.73
CA LEU A 181 -2.96 -1.76 14.61
C LEU A 181 -4.04 -1.78 15.69
N ASP A 182 -3.61 -2.06 16.90
CA ASP A 182 -4.41 -1.82 18.08
C ASP A 182 -4.57 -0.32 18.37
N ASP A 183 -5.56 0.04 19.16
CA ASP A 183 -5.65 1.39 19.69
C ASP A 183 -4.38 1.72 20.48
N LEU A 184 -3.93 2.97 20.41
CA LEU A 184 -2.81 3.42 21.24
C LEU A 184 -3.26 3.38 22.69
N ASP A 185 -2.65 2.51 23.49
CA ASP A 185 -2.85 2.54 24.93
C ASP A 185 -2.44 3.92 25.46
N GLY A 186 -3.28 4.51 26.29
CA GLY A 186 -3.06 5.85 26.85
C GLY A 186 -1.76 6.06 27.63
N ALA A 187 -0.94 5.02 27.76
CA ALA A 187 0.39 5.05 28.36
C ALA A 187 1.52 5.45 27.39
N ALA A 188 1.23 5.65 26.10
CA ALA A 188 2.23 5.98 25.06
C ALA A 188 2.27 7.46 24.67
N VAL A 189 1.63 8.35 25.46
CA VAL A 189 1.60 9.82 25.24
C VAL A 189 2.65 10.51 26.09
#